data_8874ab18b347d564a72419136cc43ce7
#
_entry.id   8874ab18b347d564a72419136cc43ce7
#
_cell.length_a   1.000
_cell.length_b   1.000
_cell.length_c   1.000
_cell.angle_alpha   90.00
_cell.angle_beta   90.00
_cell.angle_gamma   90.00
#
_symmetry.space_group_name_H-M   'P 1'
#
loop_
_entity.id
_entity.type
_entity.pdbx_description
1 polymer ?
#
loop_
_entity_poly.entity_id
_entity_poly.type
_entity_poly.pdbx_seq_one_letter_code
_entity_poly.pdbx_strand_id
1 'polypeptide(L)'
;ILNELGNWETVSRSGSEGRSNNYKNRVNRINALAIRHVDEGPAPIFAGKLIEPTPMHVMHRGSPLSPKAEVAPMGLEVLDGDFGQSSDTSGPERRVAFANWLTQSENPMTARVMVNRLWFHVFGKGIVTTPGDFGFAGGMPSHPELLDWLAVEFRKSGMSLKKLHRLIVNS
;
A
#
# COMPACT_ATOMS: atom_id res chain seq x y z
N ILE A 1 -7.23 -25.66 3.20
CA ILE A 1 -6.60 -24.74 2.20
C ILE A 1 -5.81 -25.53 1.16
N LEU A 2 -5.12 -26.62 1.50
CA LEU A 2 -4.36 -27.46 0.52
C LEU A 2 -5.25 -28.32 -0.38
N ASN A 3 -6.47 -28.67 0.04
CA ASN A 3 -7.41 -29.48 -0.75
C ASN A 3 -8.14 -28.70 -1.87
N GLU A 4 -8.18 -27.38 -1.82
CA GLU A 4 -8.79 -26.58 -2.89
C GLU A 4 -7.83 -26.28 -4.05
N LEU A 5 -6.51 -26.48 -3.87
CA LEU A 5 -5.51 -26.29 -4.91
C LEU A 5 -5.47 -27.45 -5.93
N GLY A 6 -6.11 -28.58 -5.65
CA GLY A 6 -6.13 -29.76 -6.53
C GLY A 6 -7.03 -29.66 -7.77
N ASN A 7 -7.94 -28.68 -7.83
CA ASN A 7 -8.99 -28.65 -8.86
C ASN A 7 -8.70 -27.76 -10.08
N TRP A 8 -7.52 -27.18 -10.21
CA TRP A 8 -7.16 -26.31 -11.33
C TRP A 8 -6.28 -26.98 -12.41
N GLU A 9 -6.00 -28.28 -12.27
CA GLU A 9 -5.40 -29.10 -13.35
C GLU A 9 -6.28 -29.13 -14.63
N THR A 10 -7.55 -28.78 -14.51
CA THR A 10 -8.51 -28.82 -15.64
C THR A 10 -8.45 -27.59 -16.55
N VAL A 11 -7.76 -26.53 -16.18
CA VAL A 11 -7.74 -25.26 -16.94
C VAL A 11 -6.63 -25.20 -18.00
N SER A 12 -5.68 -26.15 -18.02
CA SER A 12 -4.48 -26.09 -18.87
C SER A 12 -4.57 -26.88 -20.20
N ARG A 13 -5.77 -27.13 -20.75
CA ARG A 13 -5.94 -27.98 -21.95
C ARG A 13 -5.76 -27.31 -23.30
N SER A 14 -5.27 -26.08 -23.40
CA SER A 14 -5.00 -25.45 -24.70
C SER A 14 -3.73 -24.60 -24.75
N GLY A 15 -2.58 -25.20 -24.47
CA GLY A 15 -1.31 -24.50 -24.62
C GLY A 15 -0.19 -25.48 -24.95
N SER A 16 0.67 -25.11 -25.89
CA SER A 16 1.81 -25.90 -26.36
C SER A 16 2.55 -26.63 -25.22
N GLU A 17 3.00 -27.86 -25.43
CA GLU A 17 3.68 -28.73 -24.45
C GLU A 17 4.82 -28.04 -23.68
N GLY A 18 5.52 -27.10 -24.29
CA GLY A 18 6.59 -26.35 -23.62
C GLY A 18 6.10 -25.39 -22.50
N ARG A 19 4.91 -24.83 -22.62
CA ARG A 19 4.30 -23.99 -21.53
C ARG A 19 3.80 -24.85 -20.40
N SER A 20 3.25 -26.03 -20.70
CA SER A 20 2.77 -27.00 -19.72
C SER A 20 3.91 -27.50 -18.82
N ASN A 21 5.08 -27.81 -19.39
CA ASN A 21 6.24 -28.29 -18.62
C ASN A 21 6.83 -27.19 -17.71
N ASN A 22 6.96 -25.96 -18.21
CA ASN A 22 7.44 -24.85 -17.40
C ASN A 22 6.50 -24.57 -16.20
N TYR A 23 5.21 -24.67 -16.44
CA TYR A 23 4.20 -24.50 -15.42
C TYR A 23 4.24 -25.62 -14.37
N LYS A 24 4.27 -26.90 -14.78
CA LYS A 24 4.43 -28.04 -13.88
C LYS A 24 5.69 -27.92 -13.02
N ASN A 25 6.80 -27.50 -13.61
CA ASN A 25 8.06 -27.30 -12.88
C ASN A 25 7.93 -26.18 -11.83
N ARG A 26 7.22 -25.08 -12.12
CA ARG A 26 6.96 -23.99 -11.15
C ARG A 26 6.09 -24.47 -10.01
N VAL A 27 5.04 -25.23 -10.28
CA VAL A 27 4.15 -25.80 -9.26
C VAL A 27 4.89 -26.78 -8.38
N ASN A 28 5.65 -27.70 -8.97
CA ASN A 28 6.45 -28.65 -8.21
C ASN A 28 7.46 -27.94 -7.32
N ARG A 29 8.06 -26.83 -7.80
CA ARG A 29 8.96 -26.02 -6.99
C ARG A 29 8.25 -25.33 -5.83
N ILE A 30 7.06 -24.78 -6.05
CA ILE A 30 6.24 -24.16 -5.00
C ILE A 30 5.82 -25.21 -3.97
N ASN A 31 5.36 -26.38 -4.41
CA ASN A 31 4.97 -27.46 -3.53
C ASN A 31 6.17 -28.00 -2.72
N ALA A 32 7.33 -28.17 -3.34
CA ALA A 32 8.56 -28.57 -2.65
C ALA A 32 8.99 -27.54 -1.59
N LEU A 33 8.86 -26.25 -1.86
CA LEU A 33 9.12 -25.18 -0.89
C LEU A 33 8.08 -25.18 0.24
N ALA A 34 6.80 -25.40 -0.07
CA ALA A 34 5.74 -25.47 0.92
C ALA A 34 5.93 -26.69 1.86
N ILE A 35 6.26 -27.85 1.31
CA ILE A 35 6.56 -29.08 2.08
C ILE A 35 7.77 -28.86 2.98
N ARG A 36 8.83 -28.26 2.44
CA ARG A 36 10.04 -27.96 3.22
C ARG A 36 9.74 -27.05 4.41
N HIS A 37 8.91 -26.00 4.22
CA HIS A 37 8.50 -25.13 5.31
C HIS A 37 7.64 -25.81 6.38
N VAL A 38 6.87 -26.85 6.00
CA VAL A 38 6.09 -27.67 6.96
C VAL A 38 7.02 -28.55 7.78
N ASP A 39 8.02 -29.18 7.14
CA ASP A 39 8.97 -30.09 7.81
C ASP A 39 9.97 -29.33 8.71
N GLU A 40 10.35 -28.11 8.37
CA GLU A 40 11.24 -27.26 9.16
C GLU A 40 10.52 -26.59 10.37
N GLY A 41 9.22 -26.82 10.54
CA GLY A 41 8.38 -26.16 11.54
C GLY A 41 7.96 -24.74 11.11
N PRO A 42 7.27 -24.02 11.98
CA PRO A 42 6.82 -22.66 11.66
C PRO A 42 8.05 -21.76 11.41
N ALA A 43 8.13 -21.22 10.18
CA ALA A 43 9.19 -20.28 9.84
C ALA A 43 9.18 -19.10 10.82
N PRO A 44 10.36 -18.66 11.29
CA PRO A 44 10.43 -17.48 12.14
C PRO A 44 9.89 -16.27 11.35
N ILE A 45 8.82 -15.69 11.83
CA ILE A 45 8.23 -14.47 11.25
C ILE A 45 8.64 -13.27 12.07
N PHE A 46 8.92 -12.17 11.40
CA PHE A 46 9.09 -10.90 12.09
C PHE A 46 7.73 -10.46 12.66
N ALA A 47 7.66 -10.33 13.96
CA ALA A 47 6.49 -9.81 14.66
C ALA A 47 6.90 -8.55 15.43
N GLY A 48 6.24 -7.44 15.13
CA GLY A 48 6.42 -6.20 15.89
C GLY A 48 5.83 -6.35 17.30
N LYS A 49 6.59 -5.95 18.32
CA LYS A 49 6.06 -5.79 19.68
C LYS A 49 5.43 -4.41 19.79
N LEU A 50 4.19 -4.37 20.27
CA LEU A 50 3.56 -3.11 20.65
C LEU A 50 4.23 -2.60 21.93
N ILE A 51 4.75 -1.39 21.87
CA ILE A 51 5.28 -0.65 23.02
C ILE A 51 4.47 0.63 23.17
N GLU A 52 4.39 1.14 24.40
CA GLU A 52 3.81 2.44 24.63
C GLU A 52 4.62 3.53 23.93
N PRO A 53 3.95 4.46 23.24
CA PRO A 53 4.66 5.52 22.54
C PRO A 53 5.33 6.47 23.53
N THR A 54 6.56 6.84 23.25
CA THR A 54 7.26 7.88 24.00
C THR A 54 6.75 9.25 23.58
N PRO A 55 6.74 10.25 24.51
CA PRO A 55 6.42 11.64 24.17
C PRO A 55 7.30 12.15 23.03
N MET A 56 6.69 12.80 22.05
CA MET A 56 7.38 13.40 20.92
C MET A 56 7.44 14.92 21.08
N HIS A 57 8.56 15.51 20.68
CA HIS A 57 8.80 16.93 20.84
C HIS A 57 9.27 17.54 19.53
N VAL A 58 8.96 18.82 19.31
CA VAL A 58 9.62 19.61 18.28
C VAL A 58 11.10 19.75 18.65
N MET A 59 12.00 19.33 17.78
CA MET A 59 13.44 19.41 18.02
C MET A 59 13.99 20.74 17.50
N HIS A 60 14.68 21.49 18.37
CA HIS A 60 15.33 22.72 17.93
C HIS A 60 16.40 22.42 16.86
N ARG A 61 16.20 22.95 15.65
CA ARG A 61 17.07 22.70 14.48
C ARG A 61 17.33 21.20 14.23
N GLY A 62 16.39 20.32 14.59
CA GLY A 62 16.54 18.87 14.44
C GLY A 62 17.44 18.18 15.49
N SER A 63 17.93 18.89 16.51
CA SER A 63 18.80 18.34 17.54
C SER A 63 18.02 17.54 18.58
N PRO A 64 18.24 16.21 18.73
CA PRO A 64 17.60 15.40 19.76
C PRO A 64 17.92 15.85 21.21
N LEU A 65 19.02 16.58 21.37
CA LEU A 65 19.48 17.10 22.68
C LEU A 65 18.77 18.40 23.08
N SER A 66 17.94 18.95 22.21
CA SER A 66 17.24 20.23 22.46
C SER A 66 15.75 20.11 22.15
N PRO A 67 15.00 19.29 22.91
CA PRO A 67 13.55 19.14 22.73
C PRO A 67 12.86 20.45 23.14
N LYS A 68 11.86 20.87 22.36
CA LYS A 68 10.95 22.00 22.64
C LYS A 68 9.59 21.49 23.09
N ALA A 69 8.53 22.12 22.62
CA ALA A 69 7.16 21.75 22.97
C ALA A 69 6.85 20.30 22.58
N GLU A 70 6.13 19.62 23.45
CA GLU A 70 5.54 18.31 23.16
C GLU A 70 4.47 18.46 22.07
N VAL A 71 4.37 17.45 21.21
CA VAL A 71 3.41 17.43 20.11
C VAL A 71 2.51 16.21 20.21
N ALA A 72 1.22 16.41 19.95
CA ALA A 72 0.24 15.35 19.83
C ALA A 72 0.42 14.60 18.50
N PRO A 73 -0.01 13.32 18.44
CA PRO A 73 -0.04 12.57 17.19
C PRO A 73 -1.01 13.21 16.20
N MET A 74 -0.52 13.58 15.03
CA MET A 74 -1.34 14.17 13.97
C MET A 74 -0.80 13.82 12.58
N GLY A 75 -1.62 13.98 11.56
CA GLY A 75 -1.22 13.94 10.15
C GLY A 75 -0.68 15.29 9.67
N LEU A 76 -0.76 15.51 8.36
CA LEU A 76 -0.37 16.79 7.76
C LEU A 76 -1.47 17.83 7.97
N GLU A 77 -1.15 18.96 8.57
CA GLU A 77 -2.08 20.05 8.83
C GLU A 77 -2.79 20.53 7.54
N VAL A 78 -2.05 20.64 6.44
CA VAL A 78 -2.58 21.05 5.13
C VAL A 78 -3.64 20.09 4.57
N LEU A 79 -3.78 18.90 5.14
CA LEU A 79 -4.75 17.87 4.79
C LEU A 79 -5.72 17.55 5.95
N ASP A 80 -6.00 18.54 6.78
CA ASP A 80 -6.84 18.39 7.99
C ASP A 80 -6.38 17.19 8.84
N GLY A 81 -5.08 17.15 9.11
CA GLY A 81 -4.44 16.03 9.80
C GLY A 81 -4.64 15.99 11.31
N ASP A 82 -5.41 16.90 11.89
CA ASP A 82 -5.82 16.79 13.29
C ASP A 82 -6.97 15.79 13.41
N PHE A 83 -6.67 14.64 13.99
CA PHE A 83 -7.65 13.60 14.27
C PHE A 83 -7.96 13.46 15.77
N GLY A 84 -7.78 14.55 16.52
CA GLY A 84 -8.23 14.67 17.91
C GLY A 84 -7.51 13.75 18.90
N GLN A 85 -6.28 13.37 18.63
CA GLN A 85 -5.50 12.51 19.51
C GLN A 85 -4.66 13.35 20.47
N SER A 86 -4.58 12.92 21.73
CA SER A 86 -3.67 13.51 22.73
C SER A 86 -2.33 12.79 22.76
N SER A 87 -1.35 13.39 23.44
CA SER A 87 -0.05 12.74 23.70
C SER A 87 -0.16 11.48 24.56
N ASP A 88 -1.23 11.32 25.33
CA ASP A 88 -1.49 10.15 26.18
C ASP A 88 -2.23 9.01 25.46
N THR A 89 -2.64 9.22 24.20
CA THR A 89 -3.36 8.19 23.44
C THR A 89 -2.46 6.97 23.21
N SER A 90 -3.02 5.78 23.42
CA SER A 90 -2.30 4.52 23.27
C SER A 90 -1.80 4.29 21.82
N GLY A 91 -0.72 3.53 21.66
CA GLY A 91 -0.14 3.24 20.36
C GLY A 91 -1.12 2.59 19.35
N PRO A 92 -1.97 1.63 19.74
CA PRO A 92 -3.01 1.06 18.89
C PRO A 92 -4.03 2.10 18.41
N GLU A 93 -4.53 2.95 19.31
CA GLU A 93 -5.52 3.99 18.97
C GLU A 93 -4.96 5.02 18.01
N ARG A 94 -3.69 5.46 18.20
CA ARG A 94 -3.00 6.35 17.27
C ARG A 94 -2.95 5.76 15.86
N ARG A 95 -2.68 4.44 15.72
CA ARG A 95 -2.64 3.77 14.41
C ARG A 95 -4.01 3.71 13.76
N VAL A 96 -5.05 3.43 14.53
CA VAL A 96 -6.43 3.41 14.03
C VAL A 96 -6.84 4.80 13.56
N ALA A 97 -6.57 5.84 14.37
CA ALA A 97 -6.87 7.23 14.00
C ALA A 97 -6.13 7.65 12.73
N PHE A 98 -4.84 7.33 12.63
CA PHE A 98 -4.06 7.61 11.42
C PHE A 98 -4.57 6.84 10.19
N ALA A 99 -4.92 5.57 10.34
CA ALA A 99 -5.49 4.77 9.24
C ALA A 99 -6.84 5.34 8.76
N ASN A 100 -7.70 5.75 9.68
CA ASN A 100 -8.97 6.39 9.37
C ASN A 100 -8.75 7.70 8.62
N TRP A 101 -7.83 8.56 9.07
CA TRP A 101 -7.48 9.80 8.39
C TRP A 101 -6.93 9.55 6.98
N LEU A 102 -6.07 8.55 6.79
CA LEU A 102 -5.55 8.22 5.45
C LEU A 102 -6.65 7.75 4.49
N THR A 103 -7.67 7.06 5.00
CA THR A 103 -8.71 6.43 4.17
C THR A 103 -10.00 7.23 4.07
N GLN A 104 -10.11 8.33 4.81
CA GLN A 104 -11.30 9.19 4.75
C GLN A 104 -11.48 9.79 3.36
N SER A 105 -12.74 10.13 3.02
CA SER A 105 -13.12 10.66 1.70
C SER A 105 -12.50 12.02 1.40
N GLU A 106 -12.24 12.79 2.42
CA GLU A 106 -11.71 14.17 2.38
C GLU A 106 -10.21 14.18 2.07
N ASN A 107 -9.49 13.08 2.38
CA ASN A 107 -8.07 12.99 2.07
C ASN A 107 -7.85 12.77 0.56
N PRO A 108 -7.37 13.77 -0.20
CA PRO A 108 -7.26 13.66 -1.65
C PRO A 108 -6.06 12.79 -2.08
N MET A 109 -5.07 12.61 -1.19
CA MET A 109 -3.78 12.06 -1.58
C MET A 109 -3.80 10.56 -1.77
N THR A 110 -4.49 9.81 -0.90
CA THR A 110 -4.48 8.35 -0.93
C THR A 110 -4.92 7.81 -2.30
N ALA A 111 -6.03 8.33 -2.84
CA ALA A 111 -6.51 7.90 -4.14
C ALA A 111 -5.58 8.33 -5.29
N ARG A 112 -5.07 9.57 -5.28
CA ARG A 112 -4.14 10.07 -6.32
C ARG A 112 -2.83 9.26 -6.35
N VAL A 113 -2.24 8.99 -5.19
CA VAL A 113 -1.01 8.21 -5.08
C VAL A 113 -1.22 6.79 -5.61
N MET A 114 -2.31 6.12 -5.23
CA MET A 114 -2.61 4.75 -5.69
C MET A 114 -2.86 4.70 -7.19
N VAL A 115 -3.62 5.64 -7.73
CA VAL A 115 -3.87 5.77 -9.19
C VAL A 115 -2.55 5.97 -9.93
N ASN A 116 -1.71 6.90 -9.49
CA ASN A 116 -0.43 7.18 -10.13
C ASN A 116 0.52 5.98 -10.08
N ARG A 117 0.53 5.23 -8.98
CA ARG A 117 1.33 4.00 -8.86
C ARG A 117 0.85 2.92 -9.82
N LEU A 118 -0.47 2.71 -9.93
CA LEU A 118 -1.00 1.74 -10.89
C LEU A 118 -0.71 2.16 -12.32
N TRP A 119 -0.88 3.45 -12.66
CA TRP A 119 -0.52 4.01 -13.95
C TRP A 119 0.95 3.79 -14.29
N PHE A 120 1.85 4.06 -13.32
CA PHE A 120 3.28 3.79 -13.47
C PHE A 120 3.57 2.32 -13.77
N HIS A 121 2.92 1.38 -13.09
CA HIS A 121 3.12 -0.05 -13.34
C HIS A 121 2.60 -0.52 -14.70
N VAL A 122 1.59 0.15 -15.25
CA VAL A 122 1.03 -0.17 -16.59
C VAL A 122 1.89 0.41 -17.70
N PHE A 123 2.29 1.68 -17.58
CA PHE A 123 2.93 2.44 -18.66
C PHE A 123 4.43 2.71 -18.45
N GLY A 124 5.01 2.29 -17.33
CA GLY A 124 6.42 2.52 -16.99
C GLY A 124 6.75 3.94 -16.54
N LYS A 125 5.81 4.89 -16.63
CA LYS A 125 5.94 6.28 -16.17
C LYS A 125 4.63 6.75 -15.58
N GLY A 126 4.69 7.38 -14.39
CA GLY A 126 3.52 7.94 -13.73
C GLY A 126 3.03 9.23 -14.38
N ILE A 127 1.77 9.59 -14.14
CA ILE A 127 1.22 10.92 -14.46
C ILE A 127 2.00 11.98 -13.67
N VAL A 128 2.31 11.70 -12.40
CA VAL A 128 3.35 12.34 -11.60
C VAL A 128 4.62 11.49 -11.71
N THR A 129 5.69 12.08 -12.23
CA THR A 129 6.94 11.35 -12.54
C THR A 129 7.72 10.91 -11.29
N THR A 130 7.41 11.50 -10.15
CA THR A 130 7.95 11.16 -8.83
C THR A 130 6.92 10.40 -8.00
N PRO A 131 6.70 9.08 -8.20
CA PRO A 131 5.59 8.35 -7.58
C PRO A 131 5.68 8.24 -6.05
N GLY A 132 6.83 8.51 -5.48
CA GLY A 132 7.07 8.57 -4.03
C GLY A 132 7.04 9.99 -3.45
N ASP A 133 6.88 11.02 -4.28
CA ASP A 133 6.89 12.42 -3.85
C ASP A 133 5.82 13.23 -4.58
N PHE A 134 4.76 13.58 -3.86
CA PHE A 134 3.67 14.45 -4.28
C PHE A 134 3.74 15.81 -3.57
N GLY A 135 4.83 16.08 -2.87
CA GLY A 135 5.07 17.33 -2.16
C GLY A 135 5.65 18.41 -3.07
N PHE A 136 6.09 19.49 -2.44
CA PHE A 136 6.64 20.69 -3.12
C PHE A 136 7.86 20.37 -4.00
N ALA A 137 8.70 19.40 -3.61
CA ALA A 137 9.88 18.99 -4.38
C ALA A 137 9.55 17.92 -5.44
N GLY A 138 8.32 17.40 -5.46
CA GLY A 138 7.87 16.41 -6.42
C GLY A 138 7.60 16.98 -7.80
N GLY A 139 7.49 16.08 -8.78
CA GLY A 139 7.12 16.44 -10.15
C GLY A 139 5.67 16.90 -10.25
N MET A 140 5.43 17.89 -11.12
CA MET A 140 4.06 18.28 -11.46
C MET A 140 3.38 17.18 -12.28
N PRO A 141 2.07 16.93 -12.09
CA PRO A 141 1.34 15.98 -12.91
C PRO A 141 1.28 16.46 -14.38
N SER A 142 1.58 15.57 -15.31
CA SER A 142 1.50 15.87 -16.74
C SER A 142 0.05 16.11 -17.20
N HIS A 143 -0.91 15.45 -16.55
CA HIS A 143 -2.34 15.53 -16.84
C HIS A 143 -3.11 15.58 -15.50
N PRO A 144 -3.20 16.75 -14.85
CA PRO A 144 -3.81 16.88 -13.52
C PRO A 144 -5.29 16.48 -13.51
N GLU A 145 -6.05 16.88 -14.50
CA GLU A 145 -7.48 16.55 -14.62
C GLU A 145 -7.71 15.03 -14.77
N LEU A 146 -6.85 14.35 -15.53
CA LEU A 146 -6.92 12.88 -15.66
C LEU A 146 -6.62 12.19 -14.34
N LEU A 147 -5.59 12.66 -13.62
CA LEU A 147 -5.24 12.11 -12.32
C LEU A 147 -6.39 12.26 -11.33
N ASP A 148 -7.02 13.41 -11.30
CA ASP A 148 -8.14 13.71 -10.42
C ASP A 148 -9.38 12.91 -10.79
N TRP A 149 -9.70 12.81 -12.07
CA TRP A 149 -10.82 12.02 -12.54
C TRP A 149 -10.65 10.53 -12.19
N LEU A 150 -9.47 9.96 -12.45
CA LEU A 150 -9.16 8.57 -12.09
C LEU A 150 -9.22 8.34 -10.57
N ALA A 151 -8.77 9.31 -9.76
CA ALA A 151 -8.85 9.23 -8.31
C ALA A 151 -10.30 9.21 -7.81
N VAL A 152 -11.17 10.01 -8.41
CA VAL A 152 -12.61 10.01 -8.11
C VAL A 152 -13.26 8.69 -8.51
N GLU A 153 -13.01 8.19 -9.71
CA GLU A 153 -13.54 6.91 -10.18
C GLU A 153 -13.03 5.73 -9.35
N PHE A 154 -11.77 5.77 -8.94
CA PHE A 154 -11.21 4.77 -8.04
C PHE A 154 -11.96 4.72 -6.70
N ARG A 155 -12.25 5.87 -6.09
CA ARG A 155 -13.07 5.96 -4.87
C ARG A 155 -14.48 5.46 -5.08
N LYS A 156 -15.19 5.91 -6.12
CA LYS A 156 -16.54 5.48 -6.46
C LYS A 156 -16.64 3.96 -6.67
N SER A 157 -15.56 3.34 -7.16
CA SER A 157 -15.49 1.90 -7.35
C SER A 157 -15.28 1.09 -6.06
N GLY A 158 -15.18 1.76 -4.90
CA GLY A 158 -14.84 1.17 -3.62
C GLY A 158 -13.36 0.83 -3.49
N MET A 159 -12.48 1.66 -4.03
CA MET A 159 -11.01 1.48 -4.02
C MET A 159 -10.56 0.17 -4.70
N SER A 160 -11.30 -0.28 -5.72
CA SER A 160 -11.04 -1.53 -6.41
C SER A 160 -9.91 -1.39 -7.44
N LEU A 161 -8.72 -1.89 -7.12
CA LEU A 161 -7.58 -1.93 -8.04
C LEU A 161 -7.90 -2.66 -9.35
N LYS A 162 -8.70 -3.74 -9.29
CA LYS A 162 -9.09 -4.49 -10.48
C LYS A 162 -9.96 -3.67 -11.44
N LYS A 163 -10.91 -2.87 -10.91
CA LYS A 163 -11.75 -1.99 -11.72
C LYS A 163 -10.93 -0.84 -12.30
N LEU A 164 -10.05 -0.23 -11.49
CA LEU A 164 -9.15 0.82 -11.95
C LEU A 164 -8.21 0.33 -13.05
N HIS A 165 -7.58 -0.84 -12.88
CA HIS A 165 -6.71 -1.43 -13.89
C HIS A 165 -7.47 -1.67 -15.20
N ARG A 166 -8.68 -2.25 -15.14
CA ARG A 166 -9.53 -2.45 -16.32
C ARG A 166 -9.86 -1.13 -17.03
N LEU A 167 -10.13 -0.07 -16.27
CA LEU A 167 -10.42 1.25 -16.82
C LEU A 167 -9.20 1.81 -17.58
N ILE A 168 -8.02 1.70 -17.00
CA ILE A 168 -6.76 2.21 -17.58
C ILE A 168 -6.38 1.45 -18.86
N VAL A 169 -6.49 0.12 -18.89
CA VAL A 169 -6.04 -0.68 -20.04
C VAL A 169 -7.04 -0.72 -21.20
N ASN A 170 -8.28 -0.25 -20.97
CA ASN A 170 -9.32 -0.17 -22.00
C ASN A 170 -9.57 1.26 -22.51
N SER A 171 -8.77 2.25 -22.07
CA SER A 171 -8.88 3.66 -22.47
C SER A 171 -8.15 3.97 -23.78
#